data_8727a7a95acb1fcdceea3a388dd8decd
#
_entry.id   8727a7a95acb1fcdceea3a388dd8decd
#
_cell.length_a   1.000
_cell.length_b   1.000
_cell.length_c   1.000
_cell.angle_alpha   90.00
_cell.angle_beta   90.00
_cell.angle_gamma   90.00
#
_symmetry.space_group_name_H-M   'P 1'
#
loop_
_entity.id
_entity.type
_entity.pdbx_description
1 polymer ?
#
loop_
_entity_poly.entity_id
_entity_poly.type
_entity_poly.pdbx_seq_one_letter_code
_entity_poly.pdbx_strand_id
1 'polypeptide(L)'
;MQFMMLMIPAVYQGGKKVDPGFVPDPKKVEEMGRFNDEMAKSLKLLSLNGLHPATMGARVSFGKGKPTVTDGPFIETKEVLGGYWLVEAKSKEEVLTWAQRCPAAEGDVIEIRQVFDKEDFAIKK
;
A
#
# COMPACT_ATOMS: atom_id res chain seq x y z
N MET A 1 4.12 -15.79 -9.20
CA MET A 1 3.81 -14.40 -9.57
C MET A 1 3.76 -13.57 -8.30
N GLN A 2 4.36 -12.40 -8.34
CA GLN A 2 4.34 -11.49 -7.20
C GLN A 2 3.34 -10.37 -7.42
N PHE A 3 2.67 -9.99 -6.35
CA PHE A 3 1.66 -8.92 -6.38
C PHE A 3 1.90 -7.96 -5.22
N MET A 4 1.71 -6.69 -5.50
CA MET A 4 1.68 -5.65 -4.49
C MET A 4 0.22 -5.36 -4.16
N MET A 5 -0.11 -5.40 -2.88
CA MET A 5 -1.39 -4.94 -2.37
C MET A 5 -1.14 -3.59 -1.71
N LEU A 6 -1.74 -2.55 -2.24
CA LEU A 6 -1.49 -1.18 -1.79
C LEU A 6 -2.70 -0.70 -0.97
N MET A 7 -2.49 -0.41 0.30
CA MET A 7 -3.54 0.10 1.17
C MET A 7 -3.68 1.61 0.99
N ILE A 8 -4.87 2.04 0.65
CA ILE A 8 -5.23 3.45 0.48
C ILE A 8 -6.28 3.76 1.56
N PRO A 9 -5.85 4.11 2.79
CA PRO A 9 -6.78 4.27 3.90
C PRO A 9 -7.58 5.56 3.81
N ALA A 10 -8.87 5.49 4.12
CA ALA A 10 -9.76 6.64 4.08
C ALA A 10 -9.26 7.78 4.98
N VAL A 11 -8.67 7.44 6.12
CA VAL A 11 -8.17 8.42 7.09
C VAL A 11 -7.08 9.33 6.53
N TYR A 12 -6.33 8.86 5.51
CA TYR A 12 -5.25 9.63 4.90
C TYR A 12 -5.71 10.47 3.70
N GLN A 13 -6.96 10.33 3.26
CA GLN A 13 -7.43 10.94 2.02
C GLN A 13 -8.08 12.30 2.23
N GLY A 14 -8.33 12.99 1.12
CA GLY A 14 -9.13 14.22 1.11
C GLY A 14 -8.40 15.47 1.57
N GLY A 15 -7.09 15.50 1.51
CA GLY A 15 -6.30 16.67 1.91
C GLY A 15 -6.31 16.94 3.40
N LYS A 16 -6.80 16.02 4.21
CA LYS A 16 -6.81 16.15 5.67
C LYS A 16 -5.37 16.12 6.19
N LYS A 17 -5.06 17.05 7.07
CA LYS A 17 -3.79 17.01 7.78
C LYS A 17 -3.91 15.95 8.87
N VAL A 18 -3.23 14.83 8.68
CA VAL A 18 -3.11 13.82 9.72
C VAL A 18 -1.92 14.21 10.61
N ASP A 19 -2.14 14.19 11.93
CA ASP A 19 -1.11 14.49 12.90
C ASP A 19 0.12 13.60 12.61
N PRO A 20 1.34 14.17 12.53
CA PRO A 20 2.56 13.37 12.38
C PRO A 20 2.73 12.31 13.46
N GLY A 21 2.17 12.54 14.65
CA GLY A 21 2.17 11.58 15.74
C GLY A 21 1.07 10.52 15.66
N PHE A 22 0.31 10.49 14.56
CA PHE A 22 -0.79 9.54 14.41
C PHE A 22 -0.30 8.10 14.55
N VAL A 23 -1.02 7.34 15.37
CA VAL A 23 -0.78 5.90 15.57
C VAL A 23 -2.11 5.19 15.38
N PRO A 24 -2.15 4.08 14.62
CA PRO A 24 -3.38 3.31 14.46
C PRO A 24 -3.89 2.77 15.80
N ASP A 25 -5.23 2.59 15.89
CA ASP A 25 -5.85 1.96 17.04
C ASP A 25 -5.24 0.57 17.28
N PRO A 26 -4.79 0.27 18.51
CA PRO A 26 -4.20 -1.04 18.84
C PRO A 26 -5.09 -2.23 18.46
N LYS A 27 -6.40 -2.11 18.58
CA LYS A 27 -7.33 -3.17 18.17
C LYS A 27 -7.27 -3.42 16.68
N LYS A 28 -7.19 -2.36 15.89
CA LYS A 28 -7.07 -2.48 14.43
C LYS A 28 -5.76 -3.12 14.03
N VAL A 29 -4.68 -2.77 14.71
CA VAL A 29 -3.36 -3.37 14.49
C VAL A 29 -3.40 -4.86 14.79
N GLU A 30 -4.06 -5.26 15.89
CA GLU A 30 -4.20 -6.66 16.27
C GLU A 30 -5.02 -7.45 15.26
N GLU A 31 -6.15 -6.89 14.80
CA GLU A 31 -6.99 -7.52 13.78
C GLU A 31 -6.21 -7.70 12.47
N MET A 32 -5.45 -6.69 12.08
CA MET A 32 -4.63 -6.74 10.88
C MET A 32 -3.54 -7.80 11.02
N GLY A 33 -2.93 -7.91 12.19
CA GLY A 33 -1.93 -8.93 12.47
C GLY A 33 -2.49 -10.33 12.29
N ARG A 34 -3.69 -10.59 12.78
CA ARG A 34 -4.36 -11.89 12.59
C ARG A 34 -4.66 -12.17 11.13
N PHE A 35 -5.12 -11.16 10.39
CA PHE A 35 -5.34 -11.28 8.96
C PHE A 35 -4.04 -11.62 8.22
N ASN A 36 -2.95 -10.93 8.56
CA ASN A 36 -1.65 -11.16 7.96
C ASN A 36 -1.18 -12.60 8.21
N ASP A 37 -1.36 -13.10 9.43
CA ASP A 37 -0.97 -14.46 9.79
C ASP A 37 -1.79 -15.50 9.01
N GLU A 38 -3.09 -15.26 8.86
CA GLU A 38 -3.96 -16.15 8.10
C GLU A 38 -3.58 -16.17 6.62
N MET A 39 -3.36 -15.01 6.05
CA MET A 39 -2.96 -14.89 4.65
C MET A 39 -1.62 -15.58 4.40
N ALA A 40 -0.67 -15.45 5.33
CA ALA A 40 0.65 -16.05 5.21
C ALA A 40 0.62 -17.58 5.19
N LYS A 41 -0.46 -18.20 5.63
CA LYS A 41 -0.64 -19.65 5.54
C LYS A 41 -1.00 -20.12 4.13
N SER A 42 -1.57 -19.27 3.32
CA SER A 42 -2.05 -19.58 1.96
C SER A 42 -1.22 -18.94 0.87
N LEU A 43 -0.77 -17.71 1.08
CA LEU A 43 0.10 -16.98 0.17
C LEU A 43 1.47 -16.84 0.81
N LYS A 44 2.51 -16.76 -0.03
CA LYS A 44 3.83 -16.43 0.49
C LYS A 44 3.91 -14.93 0.70
N LEU A 45 3.90 -14.52 1.95
CA LEU A 45 4.04 -13.11 2.32
C LEU A 45 5.53 -12.75 2.34
N LEU A 46 5.96 -11.94 1.37
CA LEU A 46 7.36 -11.57 1.21
C LEU A 46 7.74 -10.34 2.05
N SER A 47 6.83 -9.39 2.14
CA SER A 47 7.06 -8.15 2.90
C SER A 47 5.72 -7.49 3.18
N LEU A 48 5.64 -6.78 4.29
CA LEU A 48 4.53 -5.89 4.58
C LEU A 48 4.99 -4.78 5.51
N ASN A 49 4.46 -3.60 5.32
CA ASN A 49 4.74 -2.48 6.22
C ASN A 49 3.60 -1.46 6.19
N GLY A 50 3.32 -0.88 7.34
CA GLY A 50 2.50 0.32 7.41
C GLY A 50 3.37 1.55 7.16
N LEU A 51 2.76 2.61 6.71
CA LEU A 51 3.43 3.87 6.41
C LEU A 51 2.90 4.96 7.33
N HIS A 52 3.80 5.83 7.78
CA HIS A 52 3.40 7.04 8.50
C HIS A 52 2.58 7.96 7.58
N PRO A 53 1.80 8.90 8.16
CA PRO A 53 1.06 9.86 7.34
C PRO A 53 1.96 10.65 6.40
N ALA A 54 1.39 11.09 5.27
CA ALA A 54 2.10 11.88 4.27
C ALA A 54 2.68 13.18 4.84
N THR A 55 2.15 13.67 5.96
CA THR A 55 2.69 14.84 6.68
C THR A 55 4.14 14.64 7.11
N MET A 56 4.59 13.39 7.25
CA MET A 56 5.98 13.06 7.58
C MET A 56 6.82 12.73 6.34
N GLY A 57 6.21 12.77 5.18
CA GLY A 57 6.87 12.37 3.94
C GLY A 57 7.28 13.54 3.07
N ALA A 58 7.79 13.20 1.90
CA ALA A 58 8.15 14.17 0.88
C ALA A 58 7.98 13.55 -0.50
N ARG A 59 7.87 14.40 -1.50
CA ARG A 59 7.85 13.98 -2.90
C ARG A 59 8.97 14.67 -3.64
N VAL A 60 9.55 13.95 -4.59
CA VAL A 60 10.51 14.53 -5.54
C VAL A 60 9.85 14.50 -6.90
N SER A 61 9.67 15.68 -7.50
CA SER A 61 9.05 15.81 -8.81
C SER A 61 10.10 16.14 -9.85
N PHE A 62 10.03 15.48 -10.99
CA PHE A 62 10.99 15.68 -12.08
C PHE A 62 10.28 16.43 -13.21
N GLY A 63 10.71 17.68 -13.43
CA GLY A 63 10.24 18.51 -14.51
C GLY A 63 11.39 18.91 -15.42
N LYS A 64 11.21 19.99 -16.17
CA LYS A 64 12.30 20.57 -16.94
C LYS A 64 13.29 21.23 -15.99
N GLY A 65 14.55 20.82 -16.00
CA GLY A 65 15.59 21.35 -15.14
C GLY A 65 15.82 20.51 -13.91
N LYS A 66 15.88 21.11 -12.74
CA LYS A 66 16.19 20.41 -11.49
C LYS A 66 14.98 19.71 -10.89
N PRO A 67 15.18 18.56 -10.23
CA PRO A 67 14.11 17.94 -9.43
C PRO A 67 13.65 18.88 -8.33
N THR A 68 12.35 18.84 -8.03
CA THR A 68 11.74 19.66 -6.98
C THR A 68 11.31 18.74 -5.83
N VAL A 69 11.68 19.13 -4.61
CA VAL A 69 11.28 18.42 -3.40
C VAL A 69 10.10 19.16 -2.77
N THR A 70 9.04 18.44 -2.47
CA THR A 70 7.86 18.97 -1.78
C THR A 70 7.63 18.16 -0.52
N ASP A 71 7.65 18.82 0.64
CA ASP A 71 7.32 18.18 1.90
C ASP A 71 5.80 17.97 2.03
N GLY A 72 5.40 16.92 2.76
CA GLY A 72 3.98 16.72 3.04
C GLY A 72 3.42 17.79 3.99
N PRO A 73 2.09 17.97 4.00
CA PRO A 73 1.09 17.21 3.28
C PRO A 73 0.99 17.59 1.80
N PHE A 74 0.61 16.62 0.98
CA PHE A 74 0.46 16.83 -0.46
C PHE A 74 -0.99 17.23 -0.75
N ILE A 75 -1.23 18.49 -0.91
CA ILE A 75 -2.58 19.07 -0.98
C ILE A 75 -3.42 18.49 -2.13
N GLU A 76 -2.78 18.15 -3.25
CA GLU A 76 -3.47 17.69 -4.44
C GLU A 76 -3.54 16.17 -4.56
N THR A 77 -3.03 15.44 -3.58
CA THR A 77 -3.01 13.98 -3.65
C THR A 77 -4.38 13.42 -3.30
N LYS A 78 -4.98 12.73 -4.25
CA LYS A 78 -6.27 12.08 -4.05
C LYS A 78 -6.13 10.69 -3.44
N GLU A 79 -4.98 10.05 -3.61
CA GLU A 79 -4.72 8.72 -3.11
C GLU A 79 -3.39 8.69 -2.38
N VAL A 80 -3.46 8.57 -1.06
CA VAL A 80 -2.29 8.51 -0.20
C VAL A 80 -2.16 7.10 0.34
N LEU A 81 -1.00 6.48 0.12
CA LEU A 81 -0.75 5.13 0.59
C LEU A 81 -0.55 5.10 2.10
N GLY A 82 -1.12 4.08 2.76
CA GLY A 82 -0.95 3.86 4.19
C GLY A 82 -0.22 2.58 4.52
N GLY A 83 0.13 1.79 3.52
CA GLY A 83 0.85 0.55 3.72
C GLY A 83 0.83 -0.34 2.49
N TYR A 84 1.48 -1.47 2.61
CA TYR A 84 1.50 -2.43 1.51
C TYR A 84 1.80 -3.85 2.00
N TRP A 85 1.40 -4.81 1.17
CA TRP A 85 1.83 -6.20 1.28
C TRP A 85 2.46 -6.59 -0.05
N LEU A 86 3.57 -7.29 -0.01
CA LEU A 86 4.16 -7.92 -1.18
C LEU A 86 4.00 -9.42 -1.01
N VAL A 87 3.24 -10.05 -1.91
CA VAL A 87 2.91 -11.47 -1.81
C VAL A 87 3.26 -12.21 -3.08
N GLU A 88 3.54 -13.51 -2.93
CA GLU A 88 3.66 -14.42 -4.05
C GLU A 88 2.40 -15.28 -4.09
N ALA A 89 1.78 -15.36 -5.25
CA ALA A 89 0.52 -16.07 -5.43
C ALA A 89 0.47 -16.70 -6.82
N LYS A 90 -0.45 -17.63 -7.00
CA LYS A 90 -0.64 -18.34 -8.28
C LYS A 90 -1.37 -17.47 -9.30
N SER A 91 -2.22 -16.56 -8.84
CA SER A 91 -3.04 -15.74 -9.72
C SER A 91 -3.50 -14.47 -9.01
N LYS A 92 -3.94 -13.50 -9.80
CA LYS A 92 -4.55 -12.27 -9.28
C LYS A 92 -5.83 -12.61 -8.49
N GLU A 93 -6.60 -13.56 -8.95
CA GLU A 93 -7.86 -13.97 -8.31
C GLU A 93 -7.63 -14.46 -6.88
N GLU A 94 -6.55 -15.20 -6.66
CA GLU A 94 -6.18 -15.64 -5.31
C GLU A 94 -5.89 -14.45 -4.39
N VAL A 95 -5.18 -13.45 -4.89
CA VAL A 95 -4.88 -12.23 -4.15
C VAL A 95 -6.15 -11.45 -3.86
N LEU A 96 -7.06 -11.33 -4.84
CA LEU A 96 -8.33 -10.63 -4.68
C LEU A 96 -9.20 -11.29 -3.61
N THR A 97 -9.20 -12.62 -3.57
CA THR A 97 -9.95 -13.36 -2.56
C THR A 97 -9.46 -13.00 -1.15
N TRP A 98 -8.15 -12.93 -0.97
CA TRP A 98 -7.59 -12.54 0.32
C TRP A 98 -7.82 -11.07 0.64
N ALA A 99 -7.65 -10.18 -0.34
CA ALA A 99 -7.84 -8.74 -0.13
C ALA A 99 -9.25 -8.42 0.41
N GLN A 100 -10.26 -9.13 -0.07
CA GLN A 100 -11.64 -8.94 0.38
C GLN A 100 -11.86 -9.32 1.83
N ARG A 101 -10.97 -10.09 2.42
CA ARG A 101 -11.05 -10.53 3.82
C ARG A 101 -10.32 -9.59 4.77
N CYS A 102 -9.64 -8.58 4.25
CA CYS A 102 -8.91 -7.62 5.06
C CYS A 102 -9.87 -6.88 6.02
N PRO A 103 -9.51 -6.74 7.30
CA PRO A 103 -10.31 -5.98 8.27
C PRO A 103 -10.14 -4.47 8.06
N ALA A 104 -10.58 -3.99 6.91
CA ALA A 104 -10.48 -2.60 6.51
C ALA A 104 -11.70 -1.81 6.99
N ALA A 105 -11.55 -0.50 7.08
CA ALA A 105 -12.64 0.40 7.45
C ALA A 105 -13.41 0.84 6.21
N GLU A 106 -14.61 1.36 6.41
CA GLU A 106 -15.41 1.91 5.32
C GLU A 106 -14.62 3.03 4.63
N GLY A 107 -14.59 2.99 3.32
CA GLY A 107 -13.85 3.96 2.52
C GLY A 107 -12.41 3.59 2.22
N ASP A 108 -11.87 2.58 2.90
CA ASP A 108 -10.53 2.08 2.58
C ASP A 108 -10.56 1.36 1.23
N VAL A 109 -9.45 1.44 0.51
CA VAL A 109 -9.28 0.76 -0.78
C VAL A 109 -7.97 0.00 -0.74
N ILE A 110 -7.97 -1.21 -1.30
CA ILE A 110 -6.74 -1.97 -1.55
C ILE A 110 -6.60 -2.10 -3.06
N GLU A 111 -5.51 -1.56 -3.59
CA GLU A 111 -5.20 -1.70 -5.01
C GLU A 111 -4.24 -2.87 -5.20
N ILE A 112 -4.53 -3.73 -6.18
CA ILE A 112 -3.70 -4.89 -6.49
C ILE A 112 -2.92 -4.61 -7.77
N ARG A 113 -1.60 -4.76 -7.72
CA ARG A 113 -0.73 -4.58 -8.88
C ARG A 113 0.24 -5.74 -8.97
N GLN A 114 0.31 -6.35 -10.15
CA GLN A 114 1.31 -7.39 -10.39
C GLN A 114 2.69 -6.76 -10.52
N VAL A 115 3.67 -7.37 -9.86
CA VAL A 115 5.06 -6.92 -9.93
C VAL A 115 5.69 -7.48 -11.20
N PHE A 116 6.46 -6.65 -11.90
CA PHE A 116 7.25 -7.14 -13.02
C PHE A 116 8.28 -8.17 -12.54
N ASP A 117 8.48 -9.20 -13.34
CA ASP A 117 9.58 -10.13 -13.12
C ASP A 117 10.55 -10.08 -14.32
N LYS A 118 11.61 -10.90 -14.24
CA LYS A 118 12.63 -10.89 -15.30
C LYS A 118 12.07 -11.25 -16.67
N GLU A 119 11.10 -12.15 -16.71
CA GLU A 119 10.52 -12.59 -17.98
C GLU A 119 9.74 -11.49 -18.67
N ASP A 120 9.14 -10.59 -17.88
CA ASP A 120 8.39 -9.46 -18.45
C ASP A 120 9.28 -8.51 -19.25
N PHE A 121 10.56 -8.44 -18.89
CA PHE A 121 11.52 -7.59 -19.56
C PHE A 121 12.29 -8.30 -20.68
N ALA A 122 12.06 -9.60 -20.88
CA ALA A 122 12.76 -10.35 -21.89
C ALA A 122 12.36 -9.87 -23.29
N ILE A 123 13.37 -9.57 -24.12
CA ILE A 123 13.13 -9.18 -25.50
C ILE A 123 12.82 -10.45 -26.29
N LYS A 124 11.62 -10.54 -26.80
CA LYS A 124 11.23 -11.63 -27.71
C LYS A 124 11.71 -11.31 -29.10
N LYS A 125 12.56 -12.16 -29.58
CA LYS A 125 13.04 -12.06 -30.96
C LYS A 125 12.11 -12.79 -31.91
#